data_cf4db053ecb187ced853a08ca4ed2967
#
_entry.id   cf4db053ecb187ced853a08ca4ed2967
#
_cell.length_a   1.000
_cell.length_b   1.000
_cell.length_c   1.000
_cell.angle_alpha   90.00
_cell.angle_beta   90.00
_cell.angle_gamma   90.00
#
_symmetry.space_group_name_H-M   'P 1'
#
loop_
_entity.id
_entity.type
_entity.pdbx_description
1 polymer ?
#
loop_
_entity_poly.entity_id
_entity_poly.type
_entity_poly.pdbx_seq_one_letter_code
_entity_poly.pdbx_strand_id
1 'polypeptide(L)'
;VLAGPVAFFDLDDSLLRLLTVRGTAAGNIRPVAGIETWADLRGTLQADGWDGIQTIVIDSLTKAEELAVADTLLNVPHEKGHRMKRLEDYGYGKGYQHVFDTFLPLLADLDRHCRAGRHVVLICHDCTSTVPNPAGEDWLRYEPRLQSPSSGKASIRLRVREWADHVLFLGYDVDVGDNGKGRGAGTRTLYPAELPHCMAKSRTCADAMAVGAGQDGGAVWEQIIR
;
A
#
# COMPACT_ATOMS: atom_id res chain seq x y z
N VAL A 1 -14.56 -1.72 10.74
CA VAL A 1 -14.22 -0.62 11.66
C VAL A 1 -12.78 -0.84 12.09
N LEU A 2 -11.88 0.10 11.75
CA LEU A 2 -10.50 0.09 12.22
C LEU A 2 -10.47 0.34 13.73
N ALA A 3 -9.43 -0.16 14.40
CA ALA A 3 -9.28 0.02 15.85
C ALA A 3 -9.14 1.51 16.20
N GLY A 4 -10.05 2.02 17.03
CA GLY A 4 -10.04 3.36 17.64
C GLY A 4 -10.06 4.54 16.67
N PRO A 5 -9.69 5.74 17.15
CA PRO A 5 -9.55 6.91 16.30
C PRO A 5 -8.46 6.71 15.23
N VAL A 6 -8.81 7.04 13.98
CA VAL A 6 -7.98 6.84 12.79
C VAL A 6 -7.47 8.18 12.27
N ALA A 7 -6.17 8.33 12.10
CA ALA A 7 -5.60 9.40 11.27
C ALA A 7 -5.50 8.90 9.83
N PHE A 8 -6.16 9.58 8.91
CA PHE A 8 -6.29 9.15 7.53
C PHE A 8 -5.62 10.14 6.58
N PHE A 9 -4.54 9.72 5.95
CA PHE A 9 -3.85 10.45 4.90
C PHE A 9 -4.49 10.10 3.56
N ASP A 10 -5.39 10.97 3.10
CA ASP A 10 -6.13 10.84 1.83
C ASP A 10 -5.33 11.46 0.70
N LEU A 11 -4.37 10.72 0.15
CA LEU A 11 -3.50 11.20 -0.92
C LEU A 11 -4.17 11.14 -2.31
N ASP A 12 -5.26 10.39 -2.43
CA ASP A 12 -6.01 10.17 -3.68
C ASP A 12 -7.33 10.96 -3.72
N ASP A 13 -7.60 11.83 -2.74
CA ASP A 13 -8.82 12.66 -2.62
C ASP A 13 -10.13 11.86 -2.68
N SER A 14 -10.13 10.66 -2.10
CA SER A 14 -11.25 9.71 -2.18
C SER A 14 -12.17 9.72 -0.96
N LEU A 15 -11.66 10.08 0.21
CA LEU A 15 -12.31 9.92 1.50
C LEU A 15 -13.66 10.66 1.60
N LEU A 16 -13.73 11.92 1.16
CA LEU A 16 -14.97 12.69 1.22
C LEU A 16 -16.12 12.03 0.43
N ARG A 17 -15.81 11.42 -0.71
CA ARG A 17 -16.79 10.70 -1.53
C ARG A 17 -17.26 9.44 -0.82
N LEU A 18 -16.34 8.69 -0.20
CA LEU A 18 -16.66 7.47 0.55
C LEU A 18 -17.57 7.77 1.75
N LEU A 19 -17.26 8.81 2.52
CA LEU A 19 -18.07 9.23 3.66
C LEU A 19 -19.49 9.67 3.25
N THR A 20 -19.63 10.36 2.13
CA THR A 20 -20.92 10.87 1.63
C THR A 20 -21.81 9.73 1.12
N VAL A 21 -21.23 8.74 0.42
CA VAL A 21 -21.99 7.65 -0.22
C VAL A 21 -22.49 6.62 0.79
N ARG A 22 -21.75 6.37 1.87
CA ARG A 22 -22.05 5.27 2.80
C ARG A 22 -22.73 5.68 4.09
N GLY A 23 -22.95 6.97 4.34
CA GLY A 23 -23.55 7.44 5.59
C GLY A 23 -22.83 6.94 6.85
N THR A 24 -21.58 6.54 6.69
CA THR A 24 -20.83 5.85 7.70
C THR A 24 -20.47 6.81 8.83
N ALA A 25 -20.51 6.33 10.04
CA ALA A 25 -20.07 7.06 11.22
C ALA A 25 -18.60 7.51 11.05
N ALA A 26 -18.43 8.67 10.43
CA ALA A 26 -17.13 9.34 10.26
C ALA A 26 -16.49 9.73 11.62
N GLY A 27 -17.17 9.47 12.73
CA GLY A 27 -16.79 9.93 14.07
C GLY A 27 -15.41 9.49 14.55
N ASN A 28 -14.86 8.42 13.98
CA ASN A 28 -13.53 7.92 14.34
C ASN A 28 -12.44 8.28 13.32
N ILE A 29 -12.79 8.83 12.15
CA ILE A 29 -11.82 9.15 11.11
C ILE A 29 -11.47 10.64 11.21
N ARG A 30 -10.19 10.93 11.38
CA ARG A 30 -9.61 12.27 11.37
C ARG A 30 -8.79 12.44 10.09
N PRO A 31 -9.31 13.13 9.06
CA PRO A 31 -8.54 13.40 7.85
C PRO A 31 -7.30 14.23 8.18
N VAL A 32 -6.17 13.86 7.64
CA VAL A 32 -4.93 14.62 7.71
C VAL A 32 -4.85 15.45 6.44
N ALA A 33 -4.97 16.78 6.60
CA ALA A 33 -4.98 17.73 5.47
C ALA A 33 -3.58 18.28 5.17
N GLY A 34 -3.41 18.87 3.97
CA GLY A 34 -2.21 19.61 3.61
C GLY A 34 -1.00 18.75 3.24
N ILE A 35 -1.23 17.52 2.79
CA ILE A 35 -0.16 16.63 2.32
C ILE A 35 -0.06 16.74 0.80
N GLU A 36 0.82 17.59 0.33
CA GLU A 36 1.06 17.83 -1.09
C GLU A 36 2.43 17.33 -1.55
N THR A 37 3.38 17.23 -0.62
CA THR A 37 4.75 16.85 -0.90
C THR A 37 5.20 15.66 -0.04
N TRP A 38 6.30 15.04 -0.45
CA TRP A 38 6.97 14.02 0.35
C TRP A 38 7.41 14.54 1.72
N ALA A 39 7.86 15.79 1.77
CA ALA A 39 8.27 16.45 3.00
C ALA A 39 7.08 16.65 3.95
N ASP A 40 5.90 17.03 3.44
CA ASP A 40 4.68 17.18 4.25
C ASP A 40 4.27 15.84 4.86
N LEU A 41 4.24 14.77 4.05
CA LEU A 41 3.90 13.43 4.52
C LEU A 41 4.81 13.00 5.67
N ARG A 42 6.11 13.07 5.48
CA ARG A 42 7.10 12.66 6.48
C ARG A 42 7.12 13.60 7.68
N GLY A 43 7.07 14.91 7.44
CA GLY A 43 7.03 15.92 8.50
C GLY A 43 5.82 15.74 9.42
N THR A 44 4.65 15.45 8.85
CA THR A 44 3.44 15.15 9.63
C THR A 44 3.60 13.87 10.44
N LEU A 45 4.10 12.78 9.86
CA LEU A 45 4.35 11.54 10.59
C LEU A 45 5.38 11.73 11.72
N GLN A 46 6.33 12.62 11.58
CA GLN A 46 7.37 12.91 12.56
C GLN A 46 6.93 13.89 13.67
N ALA A 47 5.86 14.65 13.43
CA ALA A 47 5.34 15.62 14.39
C ALA A 47 4.81 14.96 15.65
N ASP A 48 4.57 15.78 16.67
CA ASP A 48 3.85 15.41 17.88
C ASP A 48 2.32 15.50 17.66
N GLY A 49 1.52 15.14 18.67
CA GLY A 49 0.05 15.28 18.61
C GLY A 49 -0.69 14.00 18.22
N TRP A 50 -0.05 12.86 18.36
CA TRP A 50 -0.64 11.55 18.06
C TRP A 50 -1.42 10.93 19.23
N ASP A 51 -1.65 11.70 20.30
CA ASP A 51 -2.38 11.22 21.47
C ASP A 51 -3.81 10.84 21.10
N GLY A 52 -4.23 9.66 21.55
CA GLY A 52 -5.55 9.11 21.27
C GLY A 52 -5.73 8.56 19.83
N ILE A 53 -4.75 8.66 18.93
CA ILE A 53 -4.77 7.97 17.64
C ILE A 53 -4.32 6.53 17.83
N GLN A 54 -5.13 5.59 17.35
CA GLN A 54 -4.83 4.15 17.42
C GLN A 54 -4.44 3.56 16.07
N THR A 55 -4.93 4.13 14.98
CA THR A 55 -4.63 3.65 13.63
C THR A 55 -4.21 4.80 12.72
N ILE A 56 -3.19 4.56 11.92
CA ILE A 56 -2.76 5.43 10.82
C ILE A 56 -3.08 4.73 9.52
N VAL A 57 -3.75 5.41 8.60
CA VAL A 57 -4.04 4.93 7.25
C VAL A 57 -3.38 5.85 6.24
N ILE A 58 -2.66 5.29 5.27
CA ILE A 58 -2.16 6.00 4.09
C ILE A 58 -2.89 5.45 2.86
N ASP A 59 -3.70 6.26 2.23
CA ASP A 59 -4.46 5.97 1.01
C ASP A 59 -4.06 6.99 -0.09
N SER A 60 -3.15 6.61 -0.98
CA SER A 60 -2.53 5.31 -1.11
C SER A 60 -1.01 5.35 -0.97
N LEU A 61 -0.40 4.20 -0.65
CA LEU A 61 1.06 4.05 -0.67
C LEU A 61 1.62 4.21 -2.09
N THR A 62 0.84 3.84 -3.11
CA THR A 62 1.18 4.09 -4.51
C THR A 62 1.36 5.59 -4.77
N LYS A 63 0.48 6.42 -4.23
CA LYS A 63 0.59 7.87 -4.35
C LYS A 63 1.74 8.43 -3.52
N ALA A 64 1.99 7.88 -2.35
CA ALA A 64 3.15 8.23 -1.53
C ALA A 64 4.47 7.95 -2.27
N GLU A 65 4.56 6.85 -3.04
CA GLU A 65 5.73 6.58 -3.90
C GLU A 65 5.89 7.64 -5.00
N GLU A 66 4.80 8.11 -5.63
CA GLU A 66 4.86 9.20 -6.60
C GLU A 66 5.42 10.49 -5.98
N LEU A 67 5.05 10.81 -4.73
CA LEU A 67 5.62 11.94 -3.99
C LEU A 67 7.13 11.74 -3.73
N ALA A 68 7.56 10.52 -3.40
CA ALA A 68 8.98 10.21 -3.23
C ALA A 68 9.76 10.33 -4.54
N VAL A 69 9.16 9.94 -5.68
CA VAL A 69 9.74 10.15 -7.03
C VAL A 69 9.92 11.64 -7.30
N ALA A 70 8.90 12.44 -7.07
CA ALA A 70 8.95 13.88 -7.28
C ALA A 70 10.04 14.55 -6.41
N ASP A 71 10.11 14.17 -5.14
CA ASP A 71 11.15 14.65 -4.21
C ASP A 71 12.57 14.24 -4.66
N THR A 72 12.73 13.01 -5.13
CA THR A 72 14.01 12.51 -5.67
C THR A 72 14.47 13.36 -6.86
N LEU A 73 13.58 13.60 -7.83
CA LEU A 73 13.91 14.42 -9.01
C LEU A 73 14.24 15.86 -8.66
N LEU A 74 13.62 16.39 -7.60
CA LEU A 74 13.85 17.75 -7.13
C LEU A 74 15.16 17.89 -6.35
N ASN A 75 15.47 16.95 -5.47
CA ASN A 75 16.47 17.10 -4.42
C ASN A 75 17.74 16.27 -4.63
N VAL A 76 17.70 15.21 -5.46
CA VAL A 76 18.87 14.41 -5.76
C VAL A 76 19.48 14.81 -7.10
N PRO A 77 20.62 15.54 -7.14
CA PRO A 77 21.24 15.93 -8.40
C PRO A 77 21.94 14.71 -9.05
N HIS A 78 22.10 14.76 -10.37
CA HIS A 78 23.00 13.86 -11.07
C HIS A 78 24.46 14.09 -10.62
N GLU A 79 25.32 13.08 -10.77
CA GLU A 79 26.76 13.16 -10.45
C GLU A 79 27.48 14.37 -11.10
N LYS A 80 26.95 14.85 -12.23
CA LYS A 80 27.43 16.06 -12.93
C LYS A 80 26.80 17.37 -12.43
N GLY A 81 26.03 17.33 -11.34
CA GLY A 81 25.49 18.51 -10.68
C GLY A 81 24.21 19.13 -11.27
N HIS A 82 23.60 18.53 -12.30
CA HIS A 82 22.34 19.01 -12.86
C HIS A 82 21.14 18.18 -12.38
N ARG A 83 19.95 18.81 -12.39
CA ARG A 83 18.69 18.16 -12.00
C ARG A 83 18.17 17.28 -13.13
N MET A 84 17.57 16.15 -12.75
CA MET A 84 16.95 15.23 -13.68
C MET A 84 15.46 15.55 -13.84
N LYS A 85 14.92 15.26 -15.01
CA LYS A 85 13.49 15.37 -15.29
C LYS A 85 12.78 14.02 -15.21
N ARG A 86 13.51 12.93 -15.37
CA ARG A 86 13.01 11.55 -15.33
C ARG A 86 14.01 10.67 -14.60
N LEU A 87 13.54 9.55 -14.04
CA LEU A 87 14.41 8.60 -13.35
C LEU A 87 15.44 7.95 -14.30
N GLU A 88 15.05 7.73 -15.56
CA GLU A 88 15.92 7.15 -16.59
C GLU A 88 17.13 8.05 -16.90
N ASP A 89 17.01 9.36 -16.72
CA ASP A 89 18.05 10.34 -17.01
C ASP A 89 19.29 10.17 -16.08
N TYR A 90 19.12 9.53 -14.92
CA TYR A 90 20.26 9.16 -14.06
C TYR A 90 21.16 8.05 -14.66
N GLY A 91 20.62 7.30 -15.63
CA GLY A 91 21.32 6.20 -16.30
C GLY A 91 21.51 4.97 -15.41
N TYR A 92 21.69 3.82 -16.05
CA TYR A 92 22.01 2.53 -15.42
C TYR A 92 21.12 2.13 -14.24
N GLY A 93 19.87 2.59 -14.20
CA GLY A 93 18.92 2.30 -13.13
C GLY A 93 19.18 3.04 -11.81
N LYS A 94 20.13 3.98 -11.76
CA LYS A 94 20.46 4.75 -10.55
C LYS A 94 19.27 5.55 -10.03
N GLY A 95 18.41 6.07 -10.92
CA GLY A 95 17.21 6.81 -10.52
C GLY A 95 16.29 5.97 -9.62
N TYR A 96 16.11 4.71 -9.93
CA TYR A 96 15.31 3.80 -9.10
C TYR A 96 15.95 3.51 -7.74
N GLN A 97 17.30 3.47 -7.67
CA GLN A 97 18.02 3.38 -6.40
C GLN A 97 17.80 4.64 -5.56
N HIS A 98 17.87 5.82 -6.18
CA HIS A 98 17.64 7.08 -5.47
C HIS A 98 16.19 7.17 -4.91
N VAL A 99 15.19 6.77 -5.69
CA VAL A 99 13.81 6.70 -5.19
C VAL A 99 13.69 5.73 -4.01
N PHE A 100 14.31 4.55 -4.11
CA PHE A 100 14.33 3.58 -3.02
C PHE A 100 14.94 4.19 -1.75
N ASP A 101 16.07 4.87 -1.86
CA ASP A 101 16.74 5.50 -0.73
C ASP A 101 15.92 6.67 -0.14
N THR A 102 15.21 7.44 -0.99
CA THR A 102 14.25 8.48 -0.56
C THR A 102 13.06 7.87 0.17
N PHE A 103 12.56 6.71 -0.28
CA PHE A 103 11.37 6.06 0.28
C PHE A 103 11.62 5.39 1.63
N LEU A 104 12.77 4.76 1.83
CA LEU A 104 13.07 3.97 3.02
C LEU A 104 12.80 4.68 4.36
N PRO A 105 13.12 5.98 4.52
CA PRO A 105 12.83 6.69 5.76
C PRO A 105 11.36 6.74 6.15
N LEU A 106 10.42 6.62 5.20
CA LEU A 106 8.99 6.51 5.51
C LEU A 106 8.69 5.28 6.38
N LEU A 107 9.30 4.14 6.07
CA LEU A 107 9.11 2.92 6.87
C LEU A 107 9.64 3.09 8.29
N ALA A 108 10.73 3.83 8.47
CA ALA A 108 11.27 4.15 9.79
C ALA A 108 10.35 5.11 10.58
N ASP A 109 9.74 6.10 9.89
CA ASP A 109 8.76 6.98 10.50
C ASP A 109 7.53 6.19 10.97
N LEU A 110 7.05 5.24 10.15
CA LEU A 110 5.93 4.35 10.49
C LEU A 110 6.29 3.35 11.61
N ASP A 111 7.49 2.82 11.63
CA ASP A 111 7.99 1.95 12.72
C ASP A 111 7.91 2.62 14.09
N ARG A 112 8.17 3.92 14.15
CA ARG A 112 8.01 4.69 15.40
C ARG A 112 6.58 4.63 15.91
N HIS A 113 5.59 4.72 15.02
CA HIS A 113 4.18 4.60 15.38
C HIS A 113 3.81 3.18 15.79
N CYS A 114 4.29 2.17 15.08
CA CYS A 114 4.07 0.77 15.45
C CYS A 114 4.63 0.48 16.85
N ARG A 115 5.83 0.95 17.14
CA ARG A 115 6.44 0.79 18.48
C ARG A 115 5.71 1.55 19.58
N ALA A 116 4.98 2.61 19.22
CA ALA A 116 4.08 3.33 20.12
C ALA A 116 2.70 2.65 20.28
N GLY A 117 2.52 1.44 19.74
CA GLY A 117 1.30 0.65 19.84
C GLY A 117 0.20 1.02 18.87
N ARG A 118 0.51 1.77 17.80
CA ARG A 118 -0.47 2.13 16.76
C ARG A 118 -0.46 1.10 15.64
N HIS A 119 -1.63 0.85 15.07
CA HIS A 119 -1.74 0.10 13.83
C HIS A 119 -1.42 1.01 12.65
N VAL A 120 -0.72 0.47 11.66
CA VAL A 120 -0.45 1.15 10.39
C VAL A 120 -1.07 0.35 9.25
N VAL A 121 -1.92 1.00 8.47
CA VAL A 121 -2.59 0.42 7.30
C VAL A 121 -2.16 1.19 6.07
N LEU A 122 -1.52 0.51 5.14
CA LEU A 122 -1.08 1.06 3.86
C LEU A 122 -1.97 0.50 2.75
N ILE A 123 -2.82 1.34 2.18
CA ILE A 123 -3.63 0.97 1.02
C ILE A 123 -2.75 1.14 -0.21
N CYS A 124 -2.76 0.14 -1.08
CA CYS A 124 -1.95 0.15 -2.30
C CYS A 124 -2.82 -0.30 -3.47
N HIS A 125 -2.65 0.37 -4.61
CA HIS A 125 -3.24 -0.12 -5.85
C HIS A 125 -2.55 -1.41 -6.27
N ASP A 126 -3.22 -2.22 -7.06
CA ASP A 126 -2.66 -3.44 -7.61
C ASP A 126 -2.10 -3.24 -9.03
N CYS A 127 -1.26 -4.16 -9.43
CA CYS A 127 -0.83 -4.37 -10.81
C CYS A 127 -0.60 -5.86 -11.05
N THR A 128 -0.58 -6.28 -12.31
CA THR A 128 -0.14 -7.61 -12.67
C THR A 128 1.35 -7.63 -12.98
N SER A 129 2.04 -8.66 -12.50
CA SER A 129 3.45 -8.92 -12.79
C SER A 129 3.63 -10.36 -13.23
N THR A 130 4.55 -10.60 -14.16
CA THR A 130 4.99 -11.94 -14.52
C THR A 130 5.92 -12.48 -13.45
N VAL A 131 5.62 -13.66 -12.94
CA VAL A 131 6.45 -14.36 -11.94
C VAL A 131 7.19 -15.48 -12.66
N PRO A 132 8.55 -15.45 -12.68
CA PRO A 132 9.34 -16.52 -13.22
C PRO A 132 9.11 -17.83 -12.49
N ASN A 133 8.91 -18.92 -13.25
CA ASN A 133 8.74 -20.26 -12.69
C ASN A 133 9.91 -21.16 -13.09
N PRO A 134 10.85 -21.45 -12.19
CA PRO A 134 11.99 -22.33 -12.48
C PRO A 134 11.60 -23.76 -12.89
N ALA A 135 10.37 -24.18 -12.57
CA ALA A 135 9.88 -25.54 -12.81
C ALA A 135 8.87 -25.67 -13.97
N GLY A 136 8.55 -24.57 -14.67
CA GLY A 136 7.55 -24.58 -15.75
C GLY A 136 7.36 -23.22 -16.41
N GLU A 137 6.15 -22.99 -16.92
CA GLU A 137 5.82 -21.71 -17.54
C GLU A 137 5.64 -20.60 -16.49
N ASP A 138 6.05 -19.38 -16.84
CA ASP A 138 5.83 -18.18 -16.06
C ASP A 138 4.32 -17.89 -15.96
N TRP A 139 3.89 -17.28 -14.86
CA TRP A 139 2.48 -16.91 -14.69
C TRP A 139 2.31 -15.45 -14.29
N LEU A 140 1.09 -14.91 -14.48
CA LEU A 140 0.71 -13.57 -14.02
C LEU A 140 0.20 -13.64 -12.58
N ARG A 141 0.59 -12.65 -11.79
CA ARG A 141 0.16 -12.49 -10.41
C ARG A 141 -0.20 -11.04 -10.10
N TYR A 142 -1.22 -10.82 -9.28
CA TYR A 142 -1.49 -9.51 -8.69
C TYR A 142 -0.47 -9.19 -7.61
N GLU A 143 0.05 -7.99 -7.66
CA GLU A 143 1.05 -7.47 -6.71
C GLU A 143 0.78 -6.00 -6.39
N PRO A 144 1.23 -5.47 -5.24
CA PRO A 144 1.18 -4.04 -4.97
C PRO A 144 1.88 -3.23 -6.07
N ARG A 145 1.23 -2.19 -6.58
CA ARG A 145 1.78 -1.29 -7.60
C ARG A 145 2.80 -0.34 -6.97
N LEU A 146 3.98 -0.87 -6.74
CA LEU A 146 5.15 -0.16 -6.24
C LEU A 146 6.35 -0.51 -7.10
N GLN A 147 7.34 0.36 -7.11
CA GLN A 147 8.60 0.14 -7.82
C GLN A 147 9.20 -1.22 -7.49
N SER A 148 9.51 -2.00 -8.53
CA SER A 148 10.17 -3.30 -8.40
C SER A 148 11.00 -3.62 -9.65
N PRO A 149 12.24 -3.11 -9.73
CA PRO A 149 13.15 -3.44 -10.84
C PRO A 149 13.41 -4.94 -10.92
N SER A 150 13.60 -5.44 -12.14
CA SER A 150 13.80 -6.87 -12.42
C SER A 150 15.03 -7.48 -11.70
N SER A 151 16.02 -6.65 -11.37
CA SER A 151 17.19 -7.08 -10.57
C SER A 151 16.87 -7.40 -9.10
N GLY A 152 15.66 -7.08 -8.62
CA GLY A 152 15.25 -7.16 -7.22
C GLY A 152 15.92 -6.14 -6.29
N LYS A 153 16.98 -5.48 -6.73
CA LYS A 153 17.62 -4.39 -6.00
C LYS A 153 16.74 -3.14 -6.09
N ALA A 154 16.71 -2.32 -5.05
CA ALA A 154 15.88 -1.13 -4.98
C ALA A 154 14.38 -1.39 -5.22
N SER A 155 13.89 -2.56 -4.83
CA SER A 155 12.47 -2.89 -4.89
C SER A 155 11.74 -2.39 -3.64
N ILE A 156 10.98 -1.31 -3.79
CA ILE A 156 10.10 -0.79 -2.73
C ILE A 156 9.04 -1.84 -2.39
N ARG A 157 8.45 -2.49 -3.41
CA ARG A 157 7.46 -3.57 -3.25
C ARG A 157 7.96 -4.67 -2.32
N LEU A 158 9.13 -5.23 -2.60
CA LEU A 158 9.70 -6.31 -1.79
C LEU A 158 10.04 -5.82 -0.37
N ARG A 159 10.56 -4.60 -0.25
CA ARG A 159 10.91 -4.02 1.05
C ARG A 159 9.68 -3.78 1.92
N VAL A 160 8.60 -3.25 1.34
CA VAL A 160 7.31 -3.08 2.05
C VAL A 160 6.73 -4.44 2.45
N ARG A 161 6.77 -5.45 1.55
CA ARG A 161 6.34 -6.81 1.86
C ARG A 161 7.13 -7.42 3.03
N GLU A 162 8.45 -7.21 3.08
CA GLU A 162 9.27 -7.68 4.20
C GLU A 162 8.91 -6.99 5.51
N TRP A 163 8.72 -5.68 5.47
CA TRP A 163 8.43 -4.84 6.61
C TRP A 163 7.06 -5.11 7.21
N ALA A 164 6.01 -5.23 6.40
CA ALA A 164 4.64 -5.42 6.86
C ALA A 164 4.45 -6.78 7.56
N ASP A 165 3.67 -6.84 8.62
CA ASP A 165 3.24 -8.11 9.23
C ASP A 165 2.23 -8.83 8.34
N HIS A 166 1.38 -8.07 7.66
CA HIS A 166 0.36 -8.56 6.75
C HIS A 166 0.45 -7.86 5.40
N VAL A 167 0.39 -8.60 4.32
CA VAL A 167 0.12 -8.14 2.96
C VAL A 167 -1.15 -8.86 2.52
N LEU A 168 -2.23 -8.11 2.39
CA LEU A 168 -3.57 -8.64 2.15
C LEU A 168 -4.01 -8.26 0.75
N PHE A 169 -4.40 -9.24 -0.05
CA PHE A 169 -4.99 -8.99 -1.36
C PHE A 169 -6.51 -9.09 -1.27
N LEU A 170 -7.21 -8.05 -1.68
CA LEU A 170 -8.67 -8.02 -1.78
C LEU A 170 -9.09 -8.18 -3.25
N GLY A 171 -9.43 -9.39 -3.64
CA GLY A 171 -9.83 -9.73 -5.00
C GLY A 171 -11.34 -9.75 -5.19
N TYR A 172 -11.79 -9.57 -6.45
CA TYR A 172 -13.16 -9.88 -6.85
C TYR A 172 -13.30 -11.37 -7.05
N ASP A 173 -14.45 -11.93 -6.61
CA ASP A 173 -14.82 -13.30 -6.93
C ASP A 173 -15.38 -13.34 -8.36
N VAL A 174 -14.75 -14.13 -9.19
CA VAL A 174 -15.09 -14.26 -10.61
C VAL A 174 -15.42 -15.71 -10.92
N ASP A 175 -16.65 -15.96 -11.34
CA ASP A 175 -17.06 -17.24 -11.92
C ASP A 175 -16.73 -17.24 -13.42
N VAL A 176 -16.08 -18.27 -13.89
CA VAL A 176 -15.79 -18.47 -15.31
C VAL A 176 -16.80 -19.43 -15.88
N GLY A 177 -17.70 -18.92 -16.74
CA GLY A 177 -18.68 -19.77 -17.43
C GLY A 177 -18.05 -20.63 -18.52
N ASP A 178 -18.82 -21.61 -19.05
CA ASP A 178 -18.38 -22.57 -20.08
C ASP A 178 -17.84 -21.92 -21.37
N ASN A 179 -18.18 -20.66 -21.59
CA ASN A 179 -17.68 -19.87 -22.71
C ASN A 179 -16.36 -19.10 -22.44
N GLY A 180 -15.71 -19.38 -21.31
CA GLY A 180 -14.47 -18.73 -20.89
C GLY A 180 -14.63 -17.27 -20.44
N LYS A 181 -15.87 -16.74 -20.37
CA LYS A 181 -16.11 -15.36 -19.92
C LYS A 181 -16.28 -15.32 -18.41
N GLY A 182 -15.48 -14.46 -17.76
CA GLY A 182 -15.62 -14.16 -16.35
C GLY A 182 -16.91 -13.39 -16.05
N ARG A 183 -17.61 -13.79 -14.99
CA ARG A 183 -18.75 -13.04 -14.42
C ARG A 183 -18.42 -12.76 -12.96
N GLY A 184 -18.52 -11.49 -12.55
CA GLY A 184 -18.34 -11.13 -11.15
C GLY A 184 -19.53 -11.61 -10.32
N ALA A 185 -19.27 -12.31 -9.23
CA ALA A 185 -20.30 -12.75 -8.28
C ALA A 185 -20.84 -11.60 -7.39
N GLY A 186 -20.25 -10.40 -7.48
CA GLY A 186 -20.58 -9.25 -6.62
C GLY A 186 -20.00 -9.34 -5.22
N THR A 187 -19.27 -10.41 -4.90
CA THR A 187 -18.54 -10.63 -3.66
C THR A 187 -17.04 -10.40 -3.85
N ARG A 188 -16.31 -10.32 -2.76
CA ARG A 188 -14.85 -10.20 -2.72
C ARG A 188 -14.28 -11.15 -1.69
N THR A 189 -13.07 -11.59 -1.93
CA THR A 189 -12.32 -12.41 -0.98
C THR A 189 -11.03 -11.70 -0.59
N LEU A 190 -10.76 -11.65 0.71
CA LEU A 190 -9.50 -11.17 1.26
C LEU A 190 -8.56 -12.37 1.43
N TYR A 191 -7.41 -12.32 0.77
CA TYR A 191 -6.38 -13.35 0.78
C TYR A 191 -5.22 -12.94 1.68
N PRO A 192 -5.02 -13.61 2.82
CA PRO A 192 -3.89 -13.35 3.72
C PRO A 192 -2.66 -14.24 3.40
N ALA A 193 -2.83 -15.32 2.65
CA ALA A 193 -1.77 -16.22 2.24
C ALA A 193 -1.43 -16.06 0.76
N GLU A 194 -0.15 -16.19 0.42
CA GLU A 194 0.33 -16.12 -0.96
C GLU A 194 -0.26 -17.26 -1.79
N LEU A 195 -0.81 -16.91 -2.94
CA LEU A 195 -1.35 -17.83 -3.94
C LEU A 195 -0.72 -17.55 -5.31
N PRO A 196 -0.78 -18.49 -6.28
CA PRO A 196 -0.21 -18.24 -7.60
C PRO A 196 -0.72 -16.96 -8.24
N HIS A 197 -1.96 -16.56 -8.00
CA HIS A 197 -2.57 -15.38 -8.61
C HIS A 197 -2.41 -14.09 -7.81
N CYS A 198 -1.96 -14.13 -6.54
CA CYS A 198 -1.79 -12.92 -5.74
C CYS A 198 -0.63 -12.98 -4.75
N MET A 199 0.09 -11.86 -4.63
CA MET A 199 1.06 -11.67 -3.57
C MET A 199 0.32 -11.38 -2.27
N ALA A 200 0.51 -12.21 -1.26
CA ALA A 200 -0.02 -12.00 0.07
C ALA A 200 0.96 -12.54 1.14
N LYS A 201 0.72 -12.18 2.38
CA LYS A 201 1.49 -12.61 3.53
C LYS A 201 0.71 -12.30 4.79
N SER A 202 0.69 -13.21 5.74
CA SER A 202 0.23 -12.91 7.10
C SER A 202 1.02 -13.72 8.12
N ARG A 203 1.23 -13.12 9.30
CA ARG A 203 1.88 -13.80 10.44
C ARG A 203 0.87 -14.49 11.36
N THR A 204 -0.41 -14.14 11.27
CA THR A 204 -1.44 -14.58 12.23
C THR A 204 -2.60 -15.33 11.60
N CYS A 205 -2.92 -15.08 10.33
CA CYS A 205 -4.03 -15.73 9.63
C CYS A 205 -3.59 -16.33 8.30
N ALA A 206 -4.16 -17.49 7.94
CA ALA A 206 -3.86 -18.19 6.70
C ALA A 206 -5.09 -18.36 5.81
N ASP A 207 -6.29 -18.37 6.40
CA ASP A 207 -7.52 -18.68 5.67
C ASP A 207 -8.06 -17.44 4.93
N ALA A 208 -8.49 -17.65 3.70
CA ALA A 208 -9.16 -16.62 2.92
C ALA A 208 -10.52 -16.26 3.54
N MET A 209 -10.83 -14.98 3.56
CA MET A 209 -12.03 -14.42 4.19
C MET A 209 -12.95 -13.82 3.14
N ALA A 210 -14.17 -14.35 3.02
CA ALA A 210 -15.17 -13.75 2.14
C ALA A 210 -15.63 -12.39 2.70
N VAL A 211 -15.69 -11.39 1.83
CA VAL A 211 -16.18 -10.04 2.16
C VAL A 211 -17.43 -9.78 1.32
N GLY A 212 -18.58 -10.04 1.90
CA GLY A 212 -19.88 -9.84 1.22
C GLY A 212 -20.34 -8.39 1.22
N ALA A 213 -21.25 -8.07 0.30
CA ALA A 213 -21.93 -6.77 0.30
C ALA A 213 -22.70 -6.58 1.63
N GLY A 214 -22.35 -5.55 2.39
CA GLY A 214 -22.98 -5.25 3.67
C GLY A 214 -22.39 -5.94 4.89
N GLN A 215 -21.32 -6.75 4.73
CA GLN A 215 -20.56 -7.24 5.88
C GLN A 215 -19.84 -6.10 6.59
N ASP A 216 -19.87 -6.14 7.92
CA ASP A 216 -19.07 -5.25 8.75
C ASP A 216 -17.59 -5.63 8.61
N GLY A 217 -16.81 -4.73 8.02
CA GLY A 217 -15.36 -4.90 7.94
C GLY A 217 -14.66 -5.04 9.30
N GLY A 218 -15.34 -4.69 10.40
CA GLY A 218 -14.87 -4.89 11.76
C GLY A 218 -14.60 -6.36 12.07
N ALA A 219 -15.51 -7.26 11.70
CA ALA A 219 -15.35 -8.69 11.93
C ALA A 219 -14.15 -9.29 11.19
N VAL A 220 -13.87 -8.78 9.98
CA VAL A 220 -12.68 -9.16 9.22
C VAL A 220 -11.41 -8.63 9.89
N TRP A 221 -11.45 -7.37 10.33
CA TRP A 221 -10.32 -6.74 11.00
C TRP A 221 -9.93 -7.44 12.30
N GLU A 222 -10.90 -7.83 13.12
CA GLU A 222 -10.65 -8.55 14.38
C GLU A 222 -9.96 -9.90 14.18
N GLN A 223 -10.13 -10.53 13.03
CA GLN A 223 -9.44 -11.78 12.70
C GLN A 223 -7.97 -11.56 12.30
N ILE A 224 -7.64 -10.38 11.80
CA ILE A 224 -6.28 -10.05 11.35
C ILE A 224 -5.39 -9.60 12.52
N ILE A 225 -5.91 -8.78 13.42
CA ILE A 225 -5.15 -8.12 14.49
C ILE A 225 -5.09 -8.89 15.82
N ARG A 226 -5.47 -10.16 15.82
CA ARG A 226 -5.41 -11.04 17.01
C ARG A 226 -3.99 -11.34 17.45
#